data_ffcb9d90fb3b4b792163603025e8b3c2
#
_entry.id   ffcb9d90fb3b4b792163603025e8b3c2
#
_cell.length_a   1.000
_cell.length_b   1.000
_cell.length_c   1.000
_cell.angle_alpha   90.00
_cell.angle_beta   90.00
_cell.angle_gamma   90.00
#
_symmetry.space_group_name_H-M   'P 1'
#
loop_
_entity.id
_entity.type
_entity.pdbx_description
1 polymer ?
#
loop_
_entity_poly.entity_id
_entity_poly.type
_entity_poly.pdbx_seq_one_letter_code
_entity_poly.pdbx_strand_id
1 'polypeptide(L)'
;PTTPRRQQIALELRSHIEERLAGGQPLDEILGQLGDPATLAESYLSGLPLEPAGFGSRLVAKVVDVLALVLVVAVLFGLAWLNPKAGVTDIFVVVAIAVAAFGFVGYTIWAEWRTGQTLGKRRQGLLVVQESGAPITLGQSFVRQLSLLFQIFWIDAMFALFTERRQRAFELLSKTRVVQ
;
A
#
# COMPACT_ATOMS: atom_id res chain seq x y z
N PRO A 1 -9.15 7.27 5.75
CA PRO A 1 -9.51 8.08 6.93
C PRO A 1 -9.84 7.20 8.13
N THR A 2 -9.55 7.67 9.35
CA THR A 2 -10.00 7.05 10.58
C THR A 2 -11.54 7.01 10.65
N THR A 3 -12.09 6.07 11.43
CA THR A 3 -13.56 5.94 11.57
C THR A 3 -14.26 7.27 11.93
N PRO A 4 -13.74 8.09 12.90
CA PRO A 4 -14.32 9.38 13.21
C PRO A 4 -14.35 10.36 12.02
N ARG A 5 -13.28 10.38 11.21
CA ARG A 5 -13.20 11.27 10.04
C ARG A 5 -14.17 10.86 8.93
N ARG A 6 -14.37 9.55 8.73
CA ARG A 6 -15.40 9.05 7.78
C ARG A 6 -16.78 9.48 8.20
N GLN A 7 -17.09 9.39 9.49
CA GLN A 7 -18.38 9.85 10.05
C GLN A 7 -18.56 11.35 9.86
N GLN A 8 -17.51 12.14 10.09
CA GLN A 8 -17.56 13.57 9.88
C GLN A 8 -17.86 13.94 8.42
N ILE A 9 -17.13 13.35 7.45
CA ILE A 9 -17.36 13.57 6.01
C ILE A 9 -18.79 13.15 5.62
N ALA A 10 -19.26 12.01 6.14
CA ALA A 10 -20.63 11.55 5.87
C ALA A 10 -21.69 12.51 6.43
N LEU A 11 -21.47 13.07 7.62
CA LEU A 11 -22.36 14.08 8.21
C LEU A 11 -22.35 15.39 7.42
N GLU A 12 -21.17 15.87 7.02
CA GLU A 12 -21.03 17.07 6.19
C GLU A 12 -21.74 16.91 4.84
N LEU A 13 -21.56 15.77 4.18
CA LEU A 13 -22.21 15.48 2.91
C LEU A 13 -23.74 15.39 3.07
N ARG A 14 -24.19 14.73 4.14
CA ARG A 14 -25.61 14.60 4.45
C ARG A 14 -26.26 15.95 4.74
N SER A 15 -25.64 16.77 5.57
CA SER A 15 -26.16 18.12 5.87
C SER A 15 -26.24 18.99 4.62
N HIS A 16 -25.26 18.88 3.72
CA HIS A 16 -25.27 19.61 2.44
C HIS A 16 -26.41 19.17 1.52
N ILE A 17 -26.71 17.87 1.47
CA ILE A 17 -27.85 17.34 0.69
C ILE A 17 -29.17 17.79 1.32
N GLU A 18 -29.31 17.69 2.65
CA GLU A 18 -30.53 18.12 3.37
C GLU A 18 -30.82 19.63 3.21
N GLU A 19 -29.80 20.48 3.24
CA GLU A 19 -29.89 21.90 3.01
C GLU A 19 -30.40 22.22 1.60
N ARG A 20 -29.87 21.55 0.58
CA ARG A 20 -30.33 21.74 -0.81
C ARG A 20 -31.76 21.23 -1.05
N LEU A 21 -32.13 20.12 -0.43
CA LEU A 21 -33.50 19.59 -0.47
C LEU A 21 -34.47 20.58 0.19
N ALA A 22 -34.10 21.16 1.33
CA ALA A 22 -34.88 22.18 2.00
C ALA A 22 -35.02 23.48 1.15
N GLY A 23 -34.01 23.77 0.32
CA GLY A 23 -34.00 24.84 -0.68
C GLY A 23 -34.88 24.54 -1.91
N GLY A 24 -35.55 23.37 -1.97
CA GLY A 24 -36.49 23.01 -3.06
C GLY A 24 -35.84 22.40 -4.29
N GLN A 25 -34.52 22.03 -4.23
CA GLN A 25 -33.86 21.31 -5.34
C GLN A 25 -34.27 19.83 -5.35
N PRO A 26 -34.62 19.27 -6.50
CA PRO A 26 -34.92 17.84 -6.60
C PRO A 26 -33.68 16.96 -6.33
N LEU A 27 -33.89 15.82 -5.68
CA LEU A 27 -32.80 14.91 -5.29
C LEU A 27 -31.94 14.47 -6.48
N ASP A 28 -32.57 14.16 -7.61
CA ASP A 28 -31.87 13.71 -8.82
C ASP A 28 -30.90 14.77 -9.36
N GLU A 29 -31.26 16.03 -9.27
CA GLU A 29 -30.39 17.13 -9.67
C GLU A 29 -29.22 17.30 -8.70
N ILE A 30 -29.46 17.19 -7.39
CA ILE A 30 -28.40 17.22 -6.36
C ILE A 30 -27.40 16.08 -6.57
N LEU A 31 -27.90 14.86 -6.78
CA LEU A 31 -27.03 13.69 -7.03
C LEU A 31 -26.26 13.81 -8.35
N GLY A 32 -26.90 14.35 -9.40
CA GLY A 32 -26.24 14.62 -10.67
C GLY A 32 -25.10 15.65 -10.54
N GLN A 33 -25.28 16.68 -9.71
CA GLN A 33 -24.24 17.70 -9.45
C GLN A 33 -23.11 17.18 -8.57
N LEU A 34 -23.35 16.22 -7.66
CA LEU A 34 -22.32 15.56 -6.88
C LEU A 34 -21.43 14.65 -7.74
N GLY A 35 -21.94 14.20 -8.89
CA GLY A 35 -21.20 13.37 -9.83
C GLY A 35 -21.00 11.93 -9.39
N ASP A 36 -19.96 11.30 -9.97
CA ASP A 36 -19.63 9.92 -9.62
C ASP A 36 -19.11 9.81 -8.19
N PRO A 37 -19.66 8.87 -7.38
CA PRO A 37 -19.25 8.68 -5.99
C PRO A 37 -17.75 8.42 -5.79
N ALA A 38 -17.07 7.76 -6.75
CA ALA A 38 -15.65 7.51 -6.67
C ALA A 38 -14.84 8.80 -6.83
N THR A 39 -15.19 9.64 -7.80
CA THR A 39 -14.57 10.95 -8.03
C THR A 39 -14.80 11.89 -6.84
N LEU A 40 -16.01 11.89 -6.27
CA LEU A 40 -16.33 12.65 -5.08
C LEU A 40 -15.49 12.21 -3.87
N ALA A 41 -15.40 10.91 -3.63
CA ALA A 41 -14.55 10.36 -2.57
C ALA A 41 -13.07 10.72 -2.77
N GLU A 42 -12.57 10.70 -4.00
CA GLU A 42 -11.19 11.09 -4.34
C GLU A 42 -10.95 12.58 -4.05
N SER A 43 -11.90 13.46 -4.34
CA SER A 43 -11.80 14.89 -4.04
C SER A 43 -11.71 15.17 -2.52
N TYR A 44 -12.49 14.47 -1.72
CA TYR A 44 -12.40 14.55 -0.25
C TYR A 44 -11.07 13.99 0.29
N LEU A 45 -10.55 12.92 -0.31
CA LEU A 45 -9.27 12.32 0.07
C LEU A 45 -8.09 13.23 -0.29
N SER A 46 -8.15 13.91 -1.44
CA SER A 46 -7.08 14.82 -1.89
C SER A 46 -6.93 16.04 -0.98
N GLY A 47 -8.01 16.50 -0.35
CA GLY A 47 -8.00 17.59 0.62
C GLY A 47 -7.48 17.22 2.01
N LEU A 48 -7.19 15.93 2.29
CA LEU A 48 -6.66 15.53 3.59
C LEU A 48 -5.15 15.82 3.66
N PRO A 49 -4.67 16.39 4.78
CA PRO A 49 -3.23 16.51 5.04
C PRO A 49 -2.66 15.09 5.24
N LEU A 50 -2.07 14.54 4.18
CA LEU A 50 -1.41 13.24 4.24
C LEU A 50 0.03 13.46 4.69
N GLU A 51 0.34 13.12 5.94
CA GLU A 51 1.69 13.21 6.48
C GLU A 51 2.61 12.16 5.83
N PRO A 52 3.74 12.56 5.24
CA PRO A 52 4.69 11.61 4.69
C PRO A 52 5.28 10.74 5.80
N ALA A 53 5.26 9.43 5.60
CA ALA A 53 5.84 8.50 6.55
C ALA A 53 7.35 8.75 6.75
N GLY A 54 7.80 8.76 7.99
CA GLY A 54 9.20 8.89 8.34
C GLY A 54 10.07 7.76 7.77
N PHE A 55 11.35 8.05 7.51
CA PHE A 55 12.30 7.03 7.02
C PHE A 55 12.44 5.86 8.01
N GLY A 56 12.52 6.15 9.32
CA GLY A 56 12.64 5.12 10.36
C GLY A 56 11.48 4.14 10.38
N SER A 57 10.23 4.62 10.34
CA SER A 57 9.04 3.76 10.32
C SER A 57 8.96 2.90 9.05
N ARG A 58 9.39 3.44 7.89
CA ARG A 58 9.49 2.65 6.64
C ARG A 58 10.56 1.57 6.73
N LEU A 59 11.71 1.88 7.34
CA LEU A 59 12.79 0.92 7.55
C LEU A 59 12.36 -0.21 8.48
N VAL A 60 11.76 0.11 9.63
CA VAL A 60 11.24 -0.89 10.57
C VAL A 60 10.18 -1.76 9.90
N ALA A 61 9.26 -1.18 9.14
CA ALA A 61 8.26 -1.95 8.38
C ALA A 61 8.94 -2.94 7.41
N LYS A 62 9.97 -2.48 6.67
CA LYS A 62 10.72 -3.34 5.75
C LYS A 62 11.46 -4.48 6.47
N VAL A 63 12.08 -4.19 7.61
CA VAL A 63 12.73 -5.21 8.45
C VAL A 63 11.74 -6.28 8.91
N VAL A 64 10.54 -5.88 9.36
CA VAL A 64 9.48 -6.83 9.75
C VAL A 64 9.06 -7.71 8.58
N ASP A 65 8.90 -7.14 7.38
CA ASP A 65 8.53 -7.90 6.19
C ASP A 65 9.64 -8.90 5.79
N VAL A 66 10.91 -8.50 5.88
CA VAL A 66 12.06 -9.38 5.61
C VAL A 66 12.16 -10.49 6.65
N LEU A 67 11.97 -10.18 7.93
CA LEU A 67 11.97 -11.20 8.99
C LEU A 67 10.84 -12.23 8.79
N ALA A 68 9.66 -11.78 8.36
CA ALA A 68 8.57 -12.69 8.03
C ALA A 68 8.94 -13.62 6.86
N LEU A 69 9.60 -13.11 5.81
CA LEU A 69 10.10 -13.91 4.70
C LEU A 69 11.15 -14.93 5.18
N VAL A 70 12.13 -14.48 5.96
CA VAL A 70 13.18 -15.34 6.52
C VAL A 70 12.58 -16.48 7.34
N LEU A 71 11.56 -16.18 8.13
CA LEU A 71 10.86 -17.20 8.92
C LEU A 71 10.20 -18.25 8.01
N VAL A 72 9.49 -17.82 6.96
CA VAL A 72 8.85 -18.75 6.00
C VAL A 72 9.91 -19.65 5.33
N VAL A 73 10.99 -19.06 4.86
CA VAL A 73 12.10 -19.80 4.22
C VAL A 73 12.74 -20.77 5.21
N ALA A 74 12.99 -20.35 6.44
CA ALA A 74 13.55 -21.20 7.48
C ALA A 74 12.64 -22.41 7.82
N VAL A 75 11.32 -22.20 7.86
CA VAL A 75 10.34 -23.28 8.06
C VAL A 75 10.42 -24.29 6.90
N LEU A 76 10.47 -23.81 5.64
CA LEU A 76 10.57 -24.68 4.47
C LEU A 76 11.87 -25.52 4.49
N PHE A 77 13.00 -24.92 4.83
CA PHE A 77 14.26 -25.65 5.00
C PHE A 77 14.21 -26.64 6.18
N GLY A 78 13.59 -26.27 7.28
CA GLY A 78 13.36 -27.16 8.42
C GLY A 78 12.52 -28.37 8.04
N LEU A 79 11.45 -28.17 7.26
CA LEU A 79 10.62 -29.27 6.74
C LEU A 79 11.40 -30.15 5.76
N ALA A 80 12.26 -29.58 4.92
CA ALA A 80 13.14 -30.33 4.05
C ALA A 80 14.08 -31.24 4.87
N TRP A 81 14.67 -30.71 5.93
CA TRP A 81 15.59 -31.45 6.80
C TRP A 81 14.92 -32.59 7.57
N LEU A 82 13.67 -32.38 8.02
CA LEU A 82 12.87 -33.39 8.72
C LEU A 82 12.35 -34.51 7.82
N ASN A 83 12.38 -34.33 6.50
CA ASN A 83 11.92 -35.30 5.50
C ASN A 83 13.04 -35.70 4.54
N PRO A 84 14.02 -36.53 4.96
CA PRO A 84 15.21 -36.83 4.17
C PRO A 84 14.95 -37.81 3.00
N LYS A 85 13.70 -38.04 2.59
CA LYS A 85 13.35 -38.84 1.43
C LYS A 85 13.72 -38.09 0.15
N ALA A 86 14.49 -38.73 -0.73
CA ALA A 86 14.80 -38.17 -2.04
C ALA A 86 13.52 -37.73 -2.79
N GLY A 87 13.56 -36.59 -3.43
CA GLY A 87 12.45 -35.97 -4.11
C GLY A 87 11.57 -35.05 -3.20
N VAL A 88 11.31 -35.42 -1.97
CA VAL A 88 10.56 -34.57 -1.02
C VAL A 88 11.42 -33.39 -0.55
N THR A 89 12.67 -33.69 -0.15
CA THR A 89 13.64 -32.64 0.23
C THR A 89 13.86 -31.67 -0.92
N ASP A 90 14.05 -32.17 -2.14
CA ASP A 90 14.28 -31.35 -3.33
C ASP A 90 13.10 -30.39 -3.60
N ILE A 91 11.86 -30.86 -3.44
CA ILE A 91 10.67 -30.04 -3.60
C ILE A 91 10.67 -28.87 -2.59
N PHE A 92 10.91 -29.15 -1.30
CA PHE A 92 10.96 -28.09 -0.28
C PHE A 92 12.08 -27.09 -0.54
N VAL A 93 13.25 -27.55 -0.97
CA VAL A 93 14.39 -26.68 -1.31
C VAL A 93 14.05 -25.79 -2.50
N VAL A 94 13.50 -26.35 -3.58
CA VAL A 94 13.09 -25.56 -4.76
C VAL A 94 12.02 -24.54 -4.41
N VAL A 95 11.01 -24.94 -3.62
CA VAL A 95 9.97 -24.01 -3.14
C VAL A 95 10.57 -22.92 -2.27
N ALA A 96 11.50 -23.24 -1.36
CA ALA A 96 12.16 -22.24 -0.51
C ALA A 96 12.94 -21.22 -1.35
N ILE A 97 13.67 -21.67 -2.38
CA ILE A 97 14.40 -20.80 -3.31
C ILE A 97 13.42 -19.91 -4.09
N ALA A 98 12.33 -20.47 -4.62
CA ALA A 98 11.31 -19.71 -5.35
C ALA A 98 10.64 -18.66 -4.46
N VAL A 99 10.32 -19.00 -3.22
CA VAL A 99 9.77 -18.06 -2.23
C VAL A 99 10.78 -16.97 -1.88
N ALA A 100 12.06 -17.31 -1.70
CA ALA A 100 13.10 -16.32 -1.43
C ALA A 100 13.32 -15.37 -2.61
N ALA A 101 13.30 -15.87 -3.85
CA ALA A 101 13.57 -15.09 -5.05
C ALA A 101 12.35 -14.21 -5.47
N PHE A 102 11.15 -14.78 -5.47
CA PHE A 102 9.98 -14.15 -6.07
C PHE A 102 8.85 -13.87 -5.06
N GLY A 103 8.76 -14.67 -3.98
CA GLY A 103 7.66 -14.59 -3.02
C GLY A 103 7.57 -13.23 -2.34
N PHE A 104 8.69 -12.61 -2.02
CA PHE A 104 8.73 -11.30 -1.37
C PHE A 104 8.17 -10.19 -2.28
N VAL A 105 8.58 -10.18 -3.54
CA VAL A 105 8.09 -9.20 -4.53
C VAL A 105 6.60 -9.41 -4.79
N GLY A 106 6.21 -10.66 -5.08
CA GLY A 106 4.82 -11.01 -5.33
C GLY A 106 3.90 -10.70 -4.15
N TYR A 107 4.32 -11.07 -2.94
CA TYR A 107 3.61 -10.73 -1.71
C TYR A 107 3.45 -9.22 -1.54
N THR A 108 4.54 -8.45 -1.73
CA THR A 108 4.50 -7.00 -1.55
C THR A 108 3.56 -6.34 -2.57
N ILE A 109 3.63 -6.75 -3.84
CA ILE A 109 2.73 -6.25 -4.89
C ILE A 109 1.27 -6.54 -4.54
N TRP A 110 0.96 -7.80 -4.19
CA TRP A 110 -0.39 -8.22 -3.86
C TRP A 110 -0.92 -7.50 -2.62
N ALA A 111 -0.14 -7.41 -1.53
CA ALA A 111 -0.54 -6.80 -0.28
C ALA A 111 -0.75 -5.29 -0.42
N GLU A 112 0.15 -4.59 -1.10
CA GLU A 112 -0.01 -3.15 -1.38
C GLU A 112 -1.22 -2.86 -2.27
N TRP A 113 -1.41 -3.63 -3.35
CA TRP A 113 -2.58 -3.47 -4.20
C TRP A 113 -3.90 -3.74 -3.46
N ARG A 114 -3.96 -4.80 -2.66
CA ARG A 114 -5.21 -5.25 -2.02
C ARG A 114 -5.61 -4.41 -0.81
N THR A 115 -4.63 -4.00 -0.02
CA THR A 115 -4.85 -3.36 1.30
C THR A 115 -4.10 -2.05 1.49
N GLY A 116 -3.24 -1.66 0.55
CA GLY A 116 -2.31 -0.54 0.71
C GLY A 116 -1.18 -0.80 1.70
N GLN A 117 -1.07 -2.01 2.27
CA GLN A 117 -0.18 -2.29 3.38
C GLN A 117 0.42 -3.69 3.28
N THR A 118 1.72 -3.81 3.57
CA THR A 118 2.35 -5.09 3.93
C THR A 118 2.18 -5.34 5.44
N LEU A 119 2.56 -6.52 5.90
CA LEU A 119 2.53 -6.87 7.34
C LEU A 119 3.32 -5.85 8.18
N GLY A 120 4.54 -5.52 7.75
CA GLY A 120 5.39 -4.55 8.44
C GLY A 120 4.80 -3.14 8.42
N LYS A 121 4.26 -2.71 7.28
CA LYS A 121 3.58 -1.40 7.17
C LYS A 121 2.34 -1.33 8.06
N ARG A 122 1.55 -2.39 8.11
CA ARG A 122 0.39 -2.46 8.98
C ARG A 122 0.75 -2.31 10.46
N ARG A 123 1.87 -2.90 10.90
CA ARG A 123 2.38 -2.74 12.29
C ARG A 123 2.84 -1.32 12.60
N GLN A 124 3.32 -0.59 11.61
CA GLN A 124 3.79 0.80 11.75
C GLN A 124 2.70 1.84 11.45
N GLY A 125 1.48 1.42 11.15
CA GLY A 125 0.40 2.33 10.77
C GLY A 125 0.61 3.02 9.41
N LEU A 126 1.48 2.46 8.55
CA LEU A 126 1.80 3.03 7.25
C LEU A 126 0.83 2.57 6.18
N LEU A 127 0.41 3.49 5.32
CA LEU A 127 -0.48 3.21 4.18
C LEU A 127 0.17 3.70 2.89
N VAL A 128 0.06 2.90 1.84
CA VAL A 128 0.46 3.29 0.49
C VAL A 128 -0.77 3.78 -0.26
N VAL A 129 -0.69 5.00 -0.77
CA VAL A 129 -1.77 5.65 -1.50
C VAL A 129 -1.23 6.32 -2.77
N GLN A 130 -2.12 6.65 -3.70
CA GLN A 130 -1.82 7.55 -4.80
C GLN A 130 -1.55 8.97 -4.27
N GLU A 131 -1.01 9.85 -5.08
CA GLU A 131 -0.84 11.27 -4.73
C GLU A 131 -2.17 11.95 -4.42
N SER A 132 -3.25 11.52 -5.05
CA SER A 132 -4.63 11.94 -4.77
C SER A 132 -5.18 11.42 -3.44
N GLY A 133 -4.51 10.47 -2.78
CA GLY A 133 -5.01 9.79 -1.58
C GLY A 133 -5.84 8.54 -1.88
N ALA A 134 -6.14 8.25 -3.14
CA ALA A 134 -6.87 7.05 -3.56
C ALA A 134 -6.05 5.75 -3.34
N PRO A 135 -6.70 4.57 -3.26
CA PRO A 135 -6.02 3.29 -3.24
C PRO A 135 -5.15 3.10 -4.48
N ILE A 136 -4.00 2.44 -4.32
CA ILE A 136 -3.10 2.17 -5.44
C ILE A 136 -3.63 1.06 -6.35
N THR A 137 -3.31 1.14 -7.64
CA THR A 137 -3.62 0.11 -8.62
C THR A 137 -2.54 -1.00 -8.61
N LEU A 138 -2.86 -2.16 -9.19
CA LEU A 138 -1.89 -3.26 -9.34
C LEU A 138 -0.66 -2.83 -10.15
N GLY A 139 -0.87 -2.07 -11.24
CA GLY A 139 0.24 -1.55 -12.06
C GLY A 139 1.16 -0.61 -11.27
N GLN A 140 0.60 0.28 -10.47
CA GLN A 140 1.39 1.15 -9.59
C GLN A 140 2.17 0.35 -8.54
N SER A 141 1.54 -0.66 -7.92
CA SER A 141 2.22 -1.55 -6.98
C SER A 141 3.37 -2.31 -7.65
N PHE A 142 3.19 -2.77 -8.89
CA PHE A 142 4.24 -3.42 -9.67
C PHE A 142 5.41 -2.48 -9.97
N VAL A 143 5.15 -1.27 -10.50
CA VAL A 143 6.18 -0.27 -10.81
C VAL A 143 7.02 0.07 -9.58
N ARG A 144 6.41 0.17 -8.40
CA ARG A 144 7.11 0.41 -7.13
C ARG A 144 8.13 -0.66 -6.79
N GLN A 145 7.93 -1.91 -7.22
CA GLN A 145 8.83 -3.02 -6.93
C GLN A 145 9.91 -3.22 -8.00
N LEU A 146 9.89 -2.45 -9.11
CA LEU A 146 10.91 -2.56 -10.15
C LEU A 146 12.31 -2.24 -9.62
N SER A 147 12.45 -1.31 -8.66
CA SER A 147 13.74 -1.00 -8.03
C SER A 147 14.37 -2.24 -7.35
N LEU A 148 13.54 -3.11 -6.78
CA LEU A 148 13.99 -4.35 -6.17
C LEU A 148 14.35 -5.40 -7.22
N LEU A 149 13.55 -5.51 -8.30
CA LEU A 149 13.80 -6.44 -9.40
C LEU A 149 15.10 -6.12 -10.14
N PHE A 150 15.39 -4.83 -10.36
CA PHE A 150 16.62 -4.38 -10.99
C PHE A 150 17.81 -4.22 -10.04
N GLN A 151 17.65 -4.57 -8.76
CA GLN A 151 18.67 -4.45 -7.70
C GLN A 151 19.23 -3.02 -7.51
N ILE A 152 18.50 -2.00 -7.94
CA ILE A 152 18.82 -0.57 -7.78
C ILE A 152 18.15 0.07 -6.57
N PHE A 153 17.64 -0.77 -5.68
CA PHE A 153 16.87 -0.36 -4.51
C PHE A 153 17.62 0.64 -3.61
N TRP A 154 18.97 0.56 -3.51
CA TRP A 154 19.76 1.51 -2.73
C TRP A 154 19.73 2.91 -3.32
N ILE A 155 19.83 3.02 -4.65
CA ILE A 155 19.74 4.29 -5.37
C ILE A 155 18.33 4.87 -5.21
N ASP A 156 17.31 4.03 -5.40
CA ASP A 156 15.91 4.39 -5.22
C ASP A 156 15.62 4.89 -3.78
N ALA A 157 16.16 4.22 -2.77
CA ALA A 157 16.01 4.62 -1.38
C ALA A 157 16.71 5.95 -1.06
N MET A 158 17.87 6.22 -1.67
CA MET A 158 18.58 7.48 -1.50
C MET A 158 17.77 8.68 -2.01
N PHE A 159 16.99 8.53 -3.07
CA PHE A 159 16.12 9.60 -3.56
C PHE A 159 15.16 10.12 -2.49
N ALA A 160 14.71 9.26 -1.57
CA ALA A 160 13.85 9.69 -0.47
C ALA A 160 14.52 10.67 0.52
N LEU A 161 15.84 10.75 0.53
CA LEU A 161 16.59 11.71 1.36
C LEU A 161 16.65 13.11 0.74
N PHE A 162 16.53 13.20 -0.58
CA PHE A 162 16.67 14.46 -1.34
C PHE A 162 15.32 15.04 -1.77
N THR A 163 14.22 14.31 -1.64
CA THR A 163 12.89 14.79 -2.01
C THR A 163 12.17 15.41 -0.80
N GLU A 164 11.54 16.57 -0.99
CA GLU A 164 10.76 17.26 0.07
C GLU A 164 9.68 16.36 0.67
N ARG A 165 9.05 15.53 -0.14
CA ARG A 165 8.00 14.58 0.27
C ARG A 165 8.52 13.23 0.71
N ARG A 166 9.85 13.05 0.84
CA ARG A 166 10.52 11.80 1.21
C ARG A 166 10.06 10.59 0.37
N GLN A 167 9.84 10.83 -0.94
CA GLN A 167 9.44 9.81 -1.89
C GLN A 167 10.66 9.20 -2.57
N ARG A 168 10.63 7.87 -2.78
CA ARG A 168 11.62 7.17 -3.59
C ARG A 168 11.39 7.45 -5.07
N ALA A 169 12.41 7.23 -5.94
CA ALA A 169 12.30 7.49 -7.37
C ALA A 169 11.13 6.71 -8.02
N PHE A 170 10.96 5.43 -7.69
CA PHE A 170 9.86 4.62 -8.21
C PHE A 170 8.50 4.95 -7.56
N GLU A 171 8.47 5.58 -6.38
CA GLU A 171 7.24 6.16 -5.82
C GLU A 171 6.80 7.38 -6.63
N LEU A 172 7.74 8.25 -7.06
CA LEU A 172 7.47 9.37 -7.95
C LEU A 172 6.98 8.87 -9.32
N LEU A 173 7.67 7.89 -9.90
CA LEU A 173 7.32 7.33 -11.20
C LEU A 173 5.91 6.71 -11.20
N SER A 174 5.53 6.05 -10.12
CA SER A 174 4.20 5.45 -9.96
C SER A 174 3.14 6.42 -9.45
N LYS A 175 3.47 7.70 -9.19
CA LYS A 175 2.58 8.72 -8.59
C LYS A 175 1.94 8.23 -7.29
N THR A 176 2.75 7.65 -6.42
CA THR A 176 2.32 7.09 -5.13
C THR A 176 3.15 7.64 -3.99
N ARG A 177 2.60 7.56 -2.78
CA ARG A 177 3.31 7.96 -1.56
C ARG A 177 2.97 7.02 -0.41
N VAL A 178 3.86 6.97 0.58
CA VAL A 178 3.62 6.28 1.86
C VAL A 178 3.29 7.33 2.91
N VAL A 179 2.17 7.13 3.58
CA VAL A 179 1.66 8.05 4.60
C VAL A 179 1.45 7.31 5.93
N GLN A 180 1.39 8.08 6.99
CA GLN A 180 1.14 7.58 8.34
C GLN A 180 -0.16 8.16 8.88
#